data_d29f3db6d746b4cf718e6ef0468cd4bf
#
_entry.id   d29f3db6d746b4cf718e6ef0468cd4bf
#
_cell.length_a   1.000
_cell.length_b   1.000
_cell.length_c   1.000
_cell.angle_alpha   90.00
_cell.angle_beta   90.00
_cell.angle_gamma   90.00
#
_symmetry.space_group_name_H-M   'P 1'
#
loop_
_entity.id
_entity.type
_entity.pdbx_description
1 polymer ?
#
loop_
_entity_poly.entity_id
_entity_poly.type
_entity_poly.pdbx_seq_one_letter_code
_entity_poly.pdbx_strand_id
1 'polypeptide(L)' 'MAKRRIFQIAKELNISHTEILSFLEGKGIEVASHMAPIEEDVYNIVLSEFH' A
#
# COMPACT_ATOMS: atom_id res chain seq x y z
N MET A 1 9.89 9.40 -10.79
CA MET A 1 9.16 9.14 -9.63
C MET A 1 9.37 7.78 -9.06
N ALA A 2 9.69 7.75 -7.80
CA ALA A 2 9.96 6.51 -7.11
C ALA A 2 8.66 5.79 -6.78
N LYS A 3 8.61 4.52 -7.15
CA LYS A 3 7.51 3.68 -6.75
C LYS A 3 7.84 3.07 -5.40
N ARG A 4 6.82 2.90 -4.58
CA ARG A 4 7.01 2.32 -3.26
C ARG A 4 6.41 0.93 -3.23
N ARG A 5 7.01 0.08 -2.43
CA ARG A 5 6.48 -1.25 -2.22
C ARG A 5 5.60 -1.25 -0.98
N ILE A 6 4.57 -2.10 -1.00
CA ILE A 6 3.63 -2.17 0.11
C ILE A 6 4.36 -2.49 1.40
N PHE A 7 5.31 -3.38 1.33
CA PHE A 7 6.12 -3.76 2.47
C PHE A 7 6.82 -2.54 3.10
N GLN A 8 7.34 -1.64 2.27
CA GLN A 8 8.01 -0.44 2.77
C GLN A 8 7.01 0.52 3.41
N ILE A 9 5.85 0.65 2.79
CA ILE A 9 4.80 1.52 3.32
C ILE A 9 4.33 1.00 4.68
N ALA A 10 4.19 -0.30 4.79
CA ALA A 10 3.78 -0.91 6.04
C ALA A 10 4.77 -0.58 7.15
N LYS A 11 6.05 -0.62 6.84
CA LYS A 11 7.08 -0.28 7.83
C LYS A 11 7.00 1.18 8.22
N GLU A 12 6.81 2.06 7.25
CA GLU A 12 6.73 3.48 7.50
C GLU A 12 5.56 3.83 8.39
N LEU A 13 4.43 3.18 8.15
CA LEU A 13 3.21 3.45 8.88
C LEU A 13 3.07 2.58 10.13
N ASN A 14 4.02 1.67 10.32
CA ASN A 14 4.03 0.80 11.49
C ASN A 14 2.77 -0.06 11.56
N ILE A 15 2.38 -0.61 10.42
CA ILE A 15 1.22 -1.49 10.32
C ILE A 15 1.61 -2.73 9.53
N SER A 16 0.72 -3.72 9.53
CA SER A 16 0.95 -4.94 8.79
C SER A 16 0.69 -4.74 7.31
N HIS A 17 1.53 -5.34 6.47
CA HIS A 17 1.33 -5.25 5.03
C HIS A 17 0.01 -5.91 4.62
N THR A 18 -0.46 -6.88 5.38
CA THR A 18 -1.74 -7.51 5.08
C THR A 18 -2.89 -6.55 5.25
N GLU A 19 -2.78 -5.59 6.16
CA GLU A 19 -3.81 -4.57 6.30
C GLU A 19 -3.89 -3.70 5.05
N ILE A 20 -2.75 -3.36 4.49
CA ILE A 20 -2.71 -2.55 3.27
C ILE A 20 -3.28 -3.34 2.11
N LEU A 21 -2.91 -4.61 1.98
CA LEU A 21 -3.43 -5.45 0.92
C LEU A 21 -4.95 -5.57 1.00
N SER A 22 -5.45 -5.80 2.19
CA SER A 22 -6.89 -5.93 2.41
C SER A 22 -7.61 -4.63 2.06
N PHE A 23 -7.03 -3.50 2.44
CA PHE A 23 -7.60 -2.21 2.14
C PHE A 23 -7.67 -1.96 0.63
N LEU A 24 -6.58 -2.29 -0.06
CA LEU A 24 -6.53 -2.08 -1.51
C LEU A 24 -7.50 -2.99 -2.24
N GLU A 25 -7.66 -4.22 -1.75
CA GLU A 25 -8.65 -5.13 -2.33
C GLU A 25 -10.05 -4.56 -2.21
N GLY A 26 -10.34 -3.97 -1.06
CA GLY A 26 -11.63 -3.36 -0.84
C GLY A 26 -11.89 -2.18 -1.75
N LYS A 27 -10.82 -1.55 -2.24
CA LYS A 27 -10.92 -0.44 -3.17
C LYS A 27 -10.94 -0.88 -4.63
N GLY A 28 -10.82 -2.19 -4.86
CA GLY A 28 -10.79 -2.70 -6.22
C GLY A 28 -9.43 -2.59 -6.87
N ILE A 29 -8.39 -2.38 -6.09
CA ILE A 29 -7.03 -2.27 -6.60
C ILE A 29 -6.34 -3.60 -6.39
N GLU A 30 -5.96 -4.24 -7.49
CA GLU A 30 -5.29 -5.53 -7.42
C GLU A 30 -3.79 -5.36 -7.26
N VAL A 31 -3.24 -6.11 -6.33
CA VAL A 31 -1.80 -6.11 -6.09
C VAL A 31 -1.34 -7.56 -6.02
N ALA A 32 -0.29 -7.88 -6.77
CA ALA A 32 0.17 -9.26 -6.86
C ALA A 32 0.73 -9.77 -5.53
N SER A 33 1.47 -8.93 -4.84
CA SER A 33 2.05 -9.32 -3.55
C SER A 33 2.49 -8.06 -2.80
N HIS A 34 2.88 -8.26 -1.55
CA HIS A 34 3.35 -7.15 -0.73
C HIS A 34 4.68 -6.58 -1.22
N MET A 35 5.33 -7.28 -2.14
CA MET A 35 6.57 -6.79 -2.74
C MET A 35 6.34 -6.02 -4.02
N ALA A 36 5.11 -6.01 -4.52
CA ALA A 36 4.79 -5.31 -5.76
C ALA A 36 4.89 -3.80 -5.57
N PRO A 37 5.45 -3.09 -6.54
CA PRO A 37 5.48 -1.64 -6.47
C PRO A 37 4.10 -1.06 -6.74
N ILE A 38 3.80 0.05 -6.10
CA ILE A 38 2.53 0.73 -6.32
C ILE A 38 2.81 2.16 -6.77
N GLU A 39 1.82 2.70 -7.47
CA GLU A 39 1.92 4.05 -7.99
C GLU A 39 1.77 5.06 -6.87
N GLU A 40 2.21 6.27 -7.14
CA GLU A 40 2.18 7.32 -6.13
C GLU A 40 0.76 7.66 -5.70
N ASP A 41 -0.18 7.63 -6.63
CA ASP A 41 -1.57 7.93 -6.28
C ASP A 41 -2.14 6.86 -5.35
N VAL A 42 -1.78 5.61 -5.56
CA VAL A 42 -2.20 4.55 -4.66
C VAL A 42 -1.55 4.73 -3.29
N TYR A 43 -0.30 5.11 -3.28
CA TYR A 43 0.41 5.39 -2.04
C TYR A 43 -0.29 6.49 -1.25
N ASN A 44 -0.73 7.54 -1.93
CA ASN A 44 -1.43 8.64 -1.28
C ASN A 44 -2.77 8.18 -0.70
N ILE A 45 -3.45 7.26 -1.39
CA ILE A 45 -4.70 6.70 -0.89
C ILE A 45 -4.44 5.95 0.42
N VAL A 46 -3.39 5.16 0.44
CA VAL A 46 -3.03 4.39 1.64
C VAL A 46 -2.68 5.34 2.78
N LEU A 47 -1.89 6.36 2.49
CA LEU A 47 -1.53 7.34 3.51
C LEU A 47 -2.76 8.00 4.10
N SER A 48 -3.71 8.34 3.26
CA SER A 48 -4.93 8.99 3.70
C SER A 48 -5.73 8.11 4.64
N GLU A 49 -5.69 6.81 4.41
CA GLU A 49 -6.46 5.88 5.22
C GLU A 49 -5.76 5.54 6.54
N PHE A 50 -4.46 5.35 6.51
CA PHE A 50 -3.72 4.84 7.66
C PHE A 50 -2.87 5.88 8.38
N HIS A 51 -2.87 7.06 7.89
CA HIS A 51 -2.08 8.13 8.49
C HIS A 51 -2.62 8.57 9.85
#